data_e14a8219546d003f6936ac098f633a36
#
_entry.id   e14a8219546d003f6936ac098f633a36
#
_cell.length_a   1.000
_cell.length_b   1.000
_cell.length_c   1.000
_cell.angle_alpha   90.00
_cell.angle_beta   90.00
_cell.angle_gamma   90.00
#
_symmetry.space_group_name_H-M   'P 1'
#
loop_
_entity.id
_entity.type
_entity.pdbx_description
1 polymer ?
#
loop_
_entity_poly.entity_id
_entity_poly.type
_entity_poly.pdbx_seq_one_letter_code
_entity_poly.pdbx_strand_id
1 'polypeptide(L)'
;METRVALITGANRGIGFAAAKALLARGYRVILSGPDRSAVERAAAEIGAVPLVLDVTRPEDAKAALSFVRERFGRLDALINNAGVLLDEGVRGLEVPLEAVARTFETNVYGALRLSQVFAPMMVEQGYGRIVNVSSILGSLAHAGPGYLAYRSSKAALNMITRVLAAELKGTGVLVNAVHPGWVRTRMGGPAAPLSPEEGARALVWAATLPAGGPTGGFFEGEGRPLPW
;
A
#
# COMPACT_ATOMS: atom_id res chain seq x y z
N MET A 1 19.14 19.02 -2.45
CA MET A 1 17.99 18.21 -2.93
C MET A 1 16.91 18.28 -1.87
N GLU A 2 15.67 18.54 -2.24
CA GLU A 2 14.57 18.51 -1.29
C GLU A 2 14.35 17.10 -0.74
N THR A 3 14.06 17.00 0.57
CA THR A 3 13.82 15.72 1.22
C THR A 3 12.49 15.15 0.75
N ARG A 4 12.50 13.92 0.23
CA ARG A 4 11.30 13.23 -0.24
C ARG A 4 10.38 12.82 0.91
N VAL A 5 9.08 12.79 0.63
CA VAL A 5 8.03 12.48 1.60
C VAL A 5 7.30 11.21 1.18
N ALA A 6 7.11 10.28 2.11
CA ALA A 6 6.34 9.05 1.90
C ALA A 6 5.20 8.93 2.91
N LEU A 7 4.01 8.55 2.45
CA LEU A 7 2.86 8.18 3.28
C LEU A 7 2.64 6.66 3.16
N ILE A 8 2.58 5.98 4.30
CA ILE A 8 2.35 4.52 4.35
C ILE A 8 1.13 4.23 5.20
N THR A 9 0.12 3.58 4.62
CA THR A 9 -1.10 3.19 5.34
C THR A 9 -0.95 1.87 6.08
N GLY A 10 -1.62 1.73 7.24
CA GLY A 10 -1.54 0.52 8.05
C GLY A 10 -0.11 0.21 8.51
N ALA A 11 0.68 1.24 8.79
CA ALA A 11 2.12 1.13 9.02
C ALA A 11 2.54 1.07 10.50
N ASN A 12 1.60 1.00 11.43
CA ASN A 12 1.89 0.90 12.87
C ASN A 12 2.46 -0.47 13.29
N ARG A 13 2.63 -1.40 12.34
CA ARG A 13 3.23 -2.74 12.55
C ARG A 13 3.55 -3.44 11.23
N GLY A 14 4.21 -4.61 11.33
CA GLY A 14 4.41 -5.54 10.22
C GLY A 14 5.17 -4.92 9.05
N ILE A 15 4.75 -5.26 7.82
CA ILE A 15 5.45 -4.88 6.59
C ILE A 15 5.49 -3.36 6.41
N GLY A 16 4.38 -2.67 6.70
CA GLY A 16 4.31 -1.20 6.60
C GLY A 16 5.27 -0.49 7.55
N PHE A 17 5.41 -1.01 8.77
CA PHE A 17 6.37 -0.49 9.76
C PHE A 17 7.82 -0.71 9.30
N ALA A 18 8.14 -1.91 8.80
CA ALA A 18 9.46 -2.21 8.27
C ALA A 18 9.81 -1.34 7.04
N ALA A 19 8.83 -1.11 6.15
CA ALA A 19 8.99 -0.20 5.02
C ALA A 19 9.23 1.25 5.47
N ALA A 20 8.53 1.71 6.53
CA ALA A 20 8.74 3.03 7.12
C ALA A 20 10.19 3.20 7.64
N LYS A 21 10.71 2.23 8.40
CA LYS A 21 12.11 2.21 8.84
C LYS A 21 13.09 2.28 7.68
N ALA A 22 12.86 1.48 6.65
CA ALA A 22 13.75 1.41 5.49
C ALA A 22 13.74 2.68 4.64
N LEU A 23 12.61 3.40 4.54
CA LEU A 23 12.53 4.69 3.85
C LEU A 23 13.15 5.83 4.67
N LEU A 24 12.97 5.84 6.00
CA LEU A 24 13.69 6.77 6.88
C LEU A 24 15.20 6.64 6.74
N ALA A 25 15.72 5.40 6.72
CA ALA A 25 17.14 5.14 6.50
C ALA A 25 17.66 5.61 5.14
N ARG A 26 16.76 5.80 4.16
CA ARG A 26 17.07 6.39 2.84
C ARG A 26 16.87 7.91 2.78
N GLY A 27 16.66 8.56 3.92
CA GLY A 27 16.51 10.00 3.99
C GLY A 27 15.12 10.55 3.62
N TYR A 28 14.10 9.70 3.54
CA TYR A 28 12.71 10.15 3.40
C TYR A 28 12.18 10.71 4.72
N ARG A 29 11.30 11.69 4.65
CA ARG A 29 10.36 11.98 5.74
C ARG A 29 9.18 11.02 5.58
N VAL A 30 8.90 10.24 6.61
CA VAL A 30 7.87 9.21 6.55
C VAL A 30 6.69 9.59 7.42
N ILE A 31 5.50 9.57 6.83
CA ILE A 31 4.22 9.69 7.50
C ILE A 31 3.70 8.26 7.71
N LEU A 32 3.68 7.83 8.97
CA LEU A 32 3.22 6.51 9.39
C LEU A 32 1.75 6.61 9.80
N SER A 33 0.87 5.87 9.12
CA SER A 33 -0.56 6.00 9.39
C SER A 33 -1.28 4.69 9.70
N GLY A 34 -2.40 4.83 10.35
CA GLY A 34 -3.34 3.77 10.73
C GLY A 34 -4.52 4.33 11.52
N PRO A 35 -5.58 3.52 11.78
CA PRO A 35 -6.81 4.00 12.42
C PRO A 35 -6.70 4.16 13.94
N ASP A 36 -5.81 3.44 14.60
CA ASP A 36 -5.62 3.50 16.06
C ASP A 36 -4.58 4.55 16.43
N ARG A 37 -5.03 5.67 17.01
CA ARG A 37 -4.18 6.80 17.42
C ARG A 37 -3.01 6.36 18.29
N SER A 38 -3.28 5.61 19.35
CA SER A 38 -2.24 5.21 20.33
C SER A 38 -1.19 4.30 19.69
N ALA A 39 -1.61 3.36 18.84
CA ALA A 39 -0.70 2.48 18.12
C ALA A 39 0.16 3.23 17.09
N VAL A 40 -0.44 4.19 16.37
CA VAL A 40 0.26 5.02 15.38
C VAL A 40 1.28 5.94 16.06
N GLU A 41 0.90 6.62 17.14
CA GLU A 41 1.79 7.53 17.86
C GLU A 41 3.00 6.78 18.48
N ARG A 42 2.77 5.62 19.10
CA ARG A 42 3.87 4.79 19.64
C ARG A 42 4.81 4.31 18.53
N ALA A 43 4.26 3.76 17.45
CA ALA A 43 5.07 3.25 16.36
C ALA A 43 5.88 4.37 15.66
N ALA A 44 5.27 5.53 15.47
CA ALA A 44 5.95 6.67 14.85
C ALA A 44 7.08 7.20 15.75
N ALA A 45 6.84 7.30 17.06
CA ALA A 45 7.85 7.75 18.02
C ALA A 45 9.05 6.80 18.07
N GLU A 46 8.81 5.47 17.98
CA GLU A 46 9.87 4.45 18.00
C GLU A 46 10.92 4.65 16.91
N ILE A 47 10.50 5.11 15.72
CA ILE A 47 11.38 5.21 14.54
C ILE A 47 11.63 6.64 14.07
N GLY A 48 11.07 7.65 14.73
CA GLY A 48 11.19 9.04 14.30
C GLY A 48 10.35 9.41 13.08
N ALA A 49 9.27 8.68 12.84
CA ALA A 49 8.29 8.99 11.78
C ALA A 49 7.26 10.03 12.26
N VAL A 50 6.51 10.59 11.32
CA VAL A 50 5.40 11.51 11.61
C VAL A 50 4.11 10.71 11.74
N PRO A 51 3.40 10.75 12.87
CA PRO A 51 2.15 10.03 13.03
C PRO A 51 1.00 10.71 12.28
N LEU A 52 0.14 9.91 11.66
CA LEU A 52 -1.13 10.37 11.09
C LEU A 52 -2.23 9.35 11.37
N VAL A 53 -3.25 9.75 12.12
CA VAL A 53 -4.44 8.91 12.31
C VAL A 53 -5.23 8.94 11.01
N LEU A 54 -5.40 7.78 10.39
CA LEU A 54 -6.04 7.64 9.08
C LEU A 54 -6.69 6.25 8.99
N ASP A 55 -8.01 6.25 8.94
CA ASP A 55 -8.81 5.08 8.55
C ASP A 55 -9.10 5.17 7.05
N VAL A 56 -8.54 4.25 6.27
CA VAL A 56 -8.68 4.25 4.81
C VAL A 56 -10.12 4.02 4.34
N THR A 57 -10.98 3.51 5.23
CA THR A 57 -12.41 3.28 4.93
C THR A 57 -13.24 4.57 5.05
N ARG A 58 -12.68 5.64 5.62
CA ARG A 58 -13.37 6.90 5.86
C ARG A 58 -12.97 7.95 4.82
N PRO A 59 -13.90 8.42 3.97
CA PRO A 59 -13.59 9.43 2.94
C PRO A 59 -13.08 10.75 3.52
N GLU A 60 -13.57 11.16 4.68
CA GLU A 60 -13.15 12.37 5.37
C GLU A 60 -11.69 12.31 5.81
N ASP A 61 -11.21 11.14 6.24
CA ASP A 61 -9.81 10.96 6.68
C ASP A 61 -8.84 11.11 5.49
N ALA A 62 -9.22 10.65 4.30
CA ALA A 62 -8.42 10.83 3.09
C ALA A 62 -8.27 12.32 2.72
N LYS A 63 -9.34 13.11 2.83
CA LYS A 63 -9.29 14.56 2.60
C LYS A 63 -8.45 15.28 3.65
N ALA A 64 -8.63 14.91 4.92
CA ALA A 64 -7.82 15.45 6.02
C ALA A 64 -6.32 15.11 5.85
N ALA A 65 -6.01 13.91 5.38
CA ALA A 65 -4.64 13.50 5.08
C ALA A 65 -4.01 14.37 3.98
N LEU A 66 -4.75 14.71 2.91
CA LEU A 66 -4.25 15.62 1.88
C LEU A 66 -3.94 17.01 2.43
N SER A 67 -4.85 17.59 3.22
CA SER A 67 -4.64 18.89 3.86
C SER A 67 -3.40 18.87 4.77
N PHE A 68 -3.29 17.85 5.61
CA PHE A 68 -2.13 17.65 6.49
C PHE A 68 -0.80 17.56 5.71
N VAL A 69 -0.78 16.79 4.61
CA VAL A 69 0.44 16.65 3.79
C VAL A 69 0.78 17.97 3.08
N ARG A 70 -0.21 18.66 2.51
CA ARG A 70 -0.01 19.96 1.84
C ARG A 70 0.53 21.02 2.78
N GLU A 71 -0.07 21.17 3.96
CA GLU A 71 0.31 22.19 4.93
C GLU A 71 1.69 21.92 5.56
N ARG A 72 2.01 20.68 5.85
CA ARG A 72 3.20 20.34 6.60
C ARG A 72 4.42 20.04 5.74
N PHE A 73 4.23 19.56 4.53
CA PHE A 73 5.31 19.08 3.66
C PHE A 73 5.31 19.72 2.28
N GLY A 74 4.18 20.20 1.78
CA GLY A 74 4.05 20.76 0.44
C GLY A 74 4.19 19.75 -0.70
N ARG A 75 4.51 18.49 -0.42
CA ARG A 75 4.76 17.43 -1.40
C ARG A 75 4.45 16.03 -0.87
N LEU A 76 4.18 15.09 -1.79
CA LEU A 76 4.16 13.67 -1.52
C LEU A 76 4.86 12.92 -2.66
N ASP A 77 5.93 12.20 -2.37
CA ASP A 77 6.75 11.51 -3.38
C ASP A 77 6.38 10.02 -3.49
N ALA A 78 5.93 9.41 -2.40
CA ALA A 78 5.48 8.03 -2.39
C ALA A 78 4.21 7.86 -1.54
N LEU A 79 3.20 7.21 -2.12
CA LEU A 79 2.02 6.70 -1.42
C LEU A 79 2.08 5.18 -1.43
N ILE A 80 2.18 4.57 -0.25
CA ILE A 80 2.17 3.11 -0.11
C ILE A 80 0.83 2.69 0.50
N ASN A 81 -0.06 2.19 -0.34
CA ASN A 81 -1.34 1.60 0.05
C ASN A 81 -1.09 0.19 0.61
N ASN A 82 -0.69 0.12 1.88
CA ASN A 82 -0.36 -1.12 2.58
C ASN A 82 -1.49 -1.61 3.51
N ALA A 83 -2.40 -0.74 3.93
CA ALA A 83 -3.54 -1.16 4.74
C ALA A 83 -4.33 -2.27 4.04
N GLY A 84 -4.62 -3.35 4.77
CA GLY A 84 -5.36 -4.47 4.23
C GLY A 84 -5.85 -5.42 5.31
N VAL A 85 -6.92 -6.14 4.99
CA VAL A 85 -7.53 -7.15 5.85
C VAL A 85 -7.72 -8.46 5.09
N LEU A 86 -7.76 -9.56 5.84
CA LEU A 86 -8.07 -10.90 5.40
C LEU A 86 -9.15 -11.42 6.36
N LEU A 87 -10.40 -11.54 5.89
CA LEU A 87 -11.56 -11.83 6.72
C LEU A 87 -12.21 -13.19 6.41
N ASP A 88 -11.68 -13.93 5.44
CA ASP A 88 -12.23 -15.19 4.95
C ASP A 88 -11.24 -16.35 4.97
N GLU A 89 -10.28 -16.31 5.91
CA GLU A 89 -9.35 -17.42 6.12
C GLU A 89 -10.10 -18.68 6.60
N GLY A 90 -9.82 -19.80 5.91
CA GLY A 90 -10.45 -21.09 6.24
C GLY A 90 -11.92 -21.23 5.80
N VAL A 91 -12.50 -20.20 5.15
CA VAL A 91 -13.87 -20.22 4.67
C VAL A 91 -13.93 -20.65 3.20
N ARG A 92 -14.83 -21.57 2.86
CA ARG A 92 -15.05 -21.96 1.44
C ARG A 92 -15.70 -20.82 0.68
N GLY A 93 -15.31 -20.61 -0.57
CA GLY A 93 -15.80 -19.49 -1.38
C GLY A 93 -17.32 -19.41 -1.50
N LEU A 94 -18.01 -20.58 -1.56
CA LEU A 94 -19.48 -20.64 -1.60
C LEU A 94 -20.17 -20.29 -0.26
N GLU A 95 -19.41 -20.18 0.82
CA GLU A 95 -19.90 -19.96 2.18
C GLU A 95 -19.47 -18.61 2.75
N VAL A 96 -18.63 -17.84 2.01
CA VAL A 96 -18.16 -16.54 2.47
C VAL A 96 -19.35 -15.57 2.58
N PRO A 97 -19.58 -14.96 3.76
CA PRO A 97 -20.62 -13.95 3.91
C PRO A 97 -20.34 -12.73 3.02
N LEU A 98 -21.35 -12.24 2.31
CA LEU A 98 -21.21 -11.05 1.45
C LEU A 98 -20.75 -9.81 2.24
N GLU A 99 -21.10 -9.72 3.52
CA GLU A 99 -20.60 -8.66 4.40
C GLU A 99 -19.06 -8.73 4.57
N ALA A 100 -18.49 -9.93 4.71
CA ALA A 100 -17.03 -10.09 4.77
C ALA A 100 -16.37 -9.68 3.45
N VAL A 101 -17.00 -9.97 2.30
CA VAL A 101 -16.55 -9.51 0.99
C VAL A 101 -16.58 -7.98 0.94
N ALA A 102 -17.72 -7.36 1.30
CA ALA A 102 -17.87 -5.90 1.27
C ALA A 102 -16.83 -5.19 2.16
N ARG A 103 -16.63 -5.66 3.39
CA ARG A 103 -15.63 -5.10 4.31
C ARG A 103 -14.19 -5.28 3.80
N THR A 104 -13.91 -6.41 3.16
CA THR A 104 -12.60 -6.65 2.54
C THR A 104 -12.36 -5.65 1.40
N PHE A 105 -13.35 -5.44 0.54
CA PHE A 105 -13.26 -4.47 -0.55
C PHE A 105 -13.15 -3.03 -0.04
N GLU A 106 -13.89 -2.66 0.99
CA GLU A 106 -13.82 -1.31 1.57
C GLU A 106 -12.40 -0.95 2.00
N THR A 107 -11.69 -1.88 2.66
CA THR A 107 -10.32 -1.65 3.09
C THR A 107 -9.32 -1.81 1.95
N ASN A 108 -9.34 -2.99 1.27
CA ASN A 108 -8.26 -3.39 0.36
C ASN A 108 -8.33 -2.71 -1.00
N VAL A 109 -9.52 -2.28 -1.42
CA VAL A 109 -9.79 -1.74 -2.76
C VAL A 109 -10.15 -0.26 -2.68
N TYR A 110 -11.27 0.07 -2.03
CA TYR A 110 -11.78 1.45 -2.01
C TYR A 110 -10.87 2.37 -1.21
N GLY A 111 -10.29 1.90 -0.11
CA GLY A 111 -9.31 2.67 0.66
C GLY A 111 -8.09 3.07 -0.17
N ALA A 112 -7.50 2.12 -0.91
CA ALA A 112 -6.36 2.38 -1.78
C ALA A 112 -6.72 3.30 -2.97
N LEU A 113 -7.87 3.07 -3.60
CA LEU A 113 -8.35 3.91 -4.69
C LEU A 113 -8.60 5.35 -4.23
N ARG A 114 -9.29 5.52 -3.10
CA ARG A 114 -9.61 6.82 -2.50
C ARG A 114 -8.35 7.65 -2.26
N LEU A 115 -7.34 7.07 -1.64
CA LEU A 115 -6.08 7.77 -1.40
C LEU A 115 -5.32 8.05 -2.70
N SER A 116 -5.32 7.12 -3.65
CA SER A 116 -4.73 7.35 -4.96
C SER A 116 -5.38 8.53 -5.69
N GLN A 117 -6.73 8.61 -5.69
CA GLN A 117 -7.48 9.72 -6.29
C GLN A 117 -7.20 11.07 -5.60
N VAL A 118 -7.02 11.06 -4.29
CA VAL A 118 -6.76 12.27 -3.50
C VAL A 118 -5.34 12.78 -3.72
N PHE A 119 -4.35 11.91 -3.80
CA PHE A 119 -2.94 12.31 -3.88
C PHE A 119 -2.37 12.37 -5.29
N ALA A 120 -2.92 11.64 -6.27
CA ALA A 120 -2.41 11.65 -7.64
C ALA A 120 -2.36 13.06 -8.26
N PRO A 121 -3.37 13.94 -8.11
CA PRO A 121 -3.29 15.31 -8.63
C PRO A 121 -2.09 16.08 -8.10
N MET A 122 -1.81 15.99 -6.79
CA MET A 122 -0.65 16.64 -6.19
C MET A 122 0.67 16.10 -6.76
N MET A 123 0.76 14.79 -6.96
CA MET A 123 1.95 14.16 -7.58
C MET A 123 2.12 14.57 -9.05
N VAL A 124 1.02 14.74 -9.80
CA VAL A 124 1.04 15.24 -11.18
C VAL A 124 1.54 16.68 -11.22
N GLU A 125 1.02 17.56 -10.35
CA GLU A 125 1.46 18.96 -10.23
C GLU A 125 2.96 19.07 -9.95
N GLN A 126 3.53 18.18 -9.15
CA GLN A 126 4.97 18.18 -8.86
C GLN A 126 5.82 17.41 -9.90
N GLY A 127 5.20 16.79 -10.91
CA GLY A 127 5.91 16.02 -11.96
C GLY A 127 6.62 14.75 -11.47
N TYR A 128 6.27 14.27 -10.28
CA TYR A 128 6.88 13.09 -9.66
C TYR A 128 5.93 12.45 -8.65
N GLY A 129 5.79 11.14 -8.70
CA GLY A 129 5.05 10.37 -7.69
C GLY A 129 5.24 8.87 -7.85
N ARG A 130 5.11 8.14 -6.75
CA ARG A 130 5.14 6.68 -6.71
C ARG A 130 3.92 6.20 -5.92
N ILE A 131 2.98 5.57 -6.60
CA ILE A 131 1.83 4.92 -5.96
C ILE A 131 2.11 3.42 -5.95
N VAL A 132 2.23 2.86 -4.75
CA VAL A 132 2.53 1.45 -4.53
C VAL A 132 1.32 0.78 -3.89
N ASN A 133 0.68 -0.12 -4.61
CA ASN A 133 -0.44 -0.90 -4.11
C ASN A 133 0.06 -2.26 -3.61
N VAL A 134 -0.05 -2.51 -2.31
CA VAL A 134 0.36 -3.79 -1.72
C VAL A 134 -0.69 -4.84 -2.03
N SER A 135 -0.40 -5.62 -3.05
CA SER A 135 -1.22 -6.72 -3.54
C SER A 135 -0.76 -8.07 -2.96
N SER A 136 -1.08 -9.14 -3.63
CA SER A 136 -0.71 -10.50 -3.27
C SER A 136 -0.69 -11.38 -4.51
N ILE A 137 0.16 -12.41 -4.51
CA ILE A 137 0.11 -13.48 -5.53
C ILE A 137 -1.29 -14.12 -5.58
N LEU A 138 -2.02 -14.09 -4.46
CA LEU A 138 -3.41 -14.57 -4.40
C LEU A 138 -4.38 -13.72 -5.24
N GLY A 139 -4.00 -12.49 -5.62
CA GLY A 139 -4.76 -11.66 -6.56
C GLY A 139 -4.43 -11.88 -8.02
N SER A 140 -3.48 -12.76 -8.34
CA SER A 140 -3.17 -13.16 -9.71
C SER A 140 -4.21 -14.15 -10.23
N LEU A 141 -4.82 -13.86 -11.38
CA LEU A 141 -5.73 -14.79 -12.04
C LEU A 141 -5.00 -16.04 -12.54
N ALA A 142 -3.72 -15.91 -12.90
CA ALA A 142 -2.89 -17.05 -13.30
C ALA A 142 -2.64 -18.03 -12.11
N HIS A 143 -2.79 -17.56 -10.87
CA HIS A 143 -2.63 -18.36 -9.65
C HIS A 143 -3.98 -18.55 -8.91
N ALA A 144 -5.10 -18.48 -9.64
CA ALA A 144 -6.41 -18.69 -9.05
C ALA A 144 -6.53 -20.12 -8.47
N GLY A 145 -7.16 -20.22 -7.30
CA GLY A 145 -7.33 -21.49 -6.60
C GLY A 145 -8.38 -21.36 -5.49
N PRO A 146 -8.71 -22.44 -4.78
CA PRO A 146 -9.76 -22.44 -3.76
C PRO A 146 -9.38 -21.59 -2.54
N GLY A 147 -10.40 -21.17 -1.79
CA GLY A 147 -10.26 -20.38 -0.56
C GLY A 147 -9.95 -18.91 -0.79
N TYR A 148 -10.07 -18.13 0.28
CA TYR A 148 -9.76 -16.70 0.29
C TYR A 148 -10.49 -15.89 -0.79
N LEU A 149 -11.76 -16.21 -1.08
CA LEU A 149 -12.50 -15.60 -2.19
C LEU A 149 -12.55 -14.07 -2.07
N ALA A 150 -12.90 -13.54 -0.89
CA ALA A 150 -12.98 -12.11 -0.66
C ALA A 150 -11.59 -11.44 -0.80
N TYR A 151 -10.58 -12.04 -0.20
CA TYR A 151 -9.21 -11.52 -0.26
C TYR A 151 -8.66 -11.57 -1.69
N ARG A 152 -8.73 -12.74 -2.37
CA ARG A 152 -8.26 -12.91 -3.75
C ARG A 152 -8.90 -11.91 -4.70
N SER A 153 -10.24 -11.83 -4.66
CA SER A 153 -10.98 -10.91 -5.55
C SER A 153 -10.65 -9.44 -5.25
N SER A 154 -10.46 -9.07 -3.98
CA SER A 154 -10.02 -7.72 -3.63
C SER A 154 -8.63 -7.38 -4.17
N LYS A 155 -7.68 -8.32 -4.11
CA LYS A 155 -6.34 -8.10 -4.63
C LYS A 155 -6.30 -8.12 -6.18
N ALA A 156 -7.13 -8.92 -6.84
CA ALA A 156 -7.33 -8.84 -8.29
C ALA A 156 -7.93 -7.50 -8.71
N ALA A 157 -8.92 -6.99 -7.99
CA ALA A 157 -9.48 -5.65 -8.23
C ALA A 157 -8.42 -4.55 -8.04
N LEU A 158 -7.60 -4.64 -7.00
CA LEU A 158 -6.50 -3.69 -6.78
C LEU A 158 -5.45 -3.74 -7.89
N ASN A 159 -5.17 -4.93 -8.44
CA ASN A 159 -4.31 -5.11 -9.61
C ASN A 159 -4.89 -4.40 -10.84
N MET A 160 -6.19 -4.53 -11.10
CA MET A 160 -6.84 -3.81 -12.21
C MET A 160 -6.78 -2.30 -12.02
N ILE A 161 -7.07 -1.79 -10.82
CA ILE A 161 -6.96 -0.36 -10.47
C ILE A 161 -5.54 0.13 -10.73
N THR A 162 -4.52 -0.64 -10.35
CA THR A 162 -3.11 -0.31 -10.61
C THR A 162 -2.86 -0.09 -12.10
N ARG A 163 -3.35 -0.97 -12.95
CA ARG A 163 -3.17 -0.87 -14.41
C ARG A 163 -3.89 0.33 -15.01
N VAL A 164 -5.13 0.56 -14.59
CA VAL A 164 -5.93 1.69 -15.09
C VAL A 164 -5.27 3.01 -14.71
N LEU A 165 -4.95 3.20 -13.44
CA LEU A 165 -4.30 4.43 -12.97
C LEU A 165 -2.93 4.66 -13.62
N ALA A 166 -2.14 3.60 -13.82
CA ALA A 166 -0.86 3.71 -14.52
C ALA A 166 -1.01 4.17 -15.98
N ALA A 167 -2.06 3.69 -16.66
CA ALA A 167 -2.34 4.11 -18.04
C ALA A 167 -2.81 5.58 -18.12
N GLU A 168 -3.68 6.00 -17.20
CA GLU A 168 -4.18 7.38 -17.12
C GLU A 168 -3.10 8.39 -16.73
N LEU A 169 -2.14 7.98 -15.88
CA LEU A 169 -1.04 8.83 -15.41
C LEU A 169 0.22 8.75 -16.28
N LYS A 170 0.12 8.09 -17.44
CA LYS A 170 1.25 7.99 -18.37
C LYS A 170 1.77 9.37 -18.81
N GLY A 171 3.08 9.57 -18.71
CA GLY A 171 3.72 10.83 -19.11
C GLY A 171 3.71 11.93 -18.05
N THR A 172 3.05 11.73 -16.90
CA THR A 172 2.98 12.75 -15.83
C THR A 172 4.14 12.71 -14.83
N GLY A 173 5.03 11.71 -14.93
CA GLY A 173 6.08 11.46 -13.93
C GLY A 173 5.63 10.59 -12.75
N VAL A 174 4.33 10.25 -12.67
CA VAL A 174 3.78 9.37 -11.63
C VAL A 174 3.83 7.92 -12.10
N LEU A 175 4.42 7.03 -11.30
CA LEU A 175 4.46 5.60 -11.54
C LEU A 175 3.53 4.88 -10.56
N VAL A 176 2.73 3.95 -11.06
CA VAL A 176 1.76 3.17 -10.26
C VAL A 176 2.05 1.69 -10.46
N ASN A 177 2.37 0.98 -9.37
CA ASN A 177 2.67 -0.45 -9.44
C ASN A 177 2.02 -1.22 -8.29
N ALA A 178 1.69 -2.49 -8.57
CA ALA A 178 1.31 -3.46 -7.56
C ALA A 178 2.53 -4.27 -7.12
N VAL A 179 2.62 -4.59 -5.84
CA VAL A 179 3.70 -5.41 -5.30
C VAL A 179 3.16 -6.55 -4.44
N HIS A 180 3.79 -7.72 -4.55
CA HIS A 180 3.60 -8.84 -3.66
C HIS A 180 4.76 -8.90 -2.66
N PRO A 181 4.50 -8.73 -1.35
CA PRO A 181 5.57 -8.76 -0.34
C PRO A 181 6.09 -10.16 0.00
N GLY A 182 5.50 -11.22 -0.59
CA GLY A 182 5.72 -12.60 -0.18
C GLY A 182 4.80 -13.02 0.96
N TRP A 183 5.04 -14.23 1.50
CA TRP A 183 4.38 -14.72 2.71
C TRP A 183 5.22 -14.35 3.94
N VAL A 184 4.74 -13.36 4.68
CA VAL A 184 5.50 -12.63 5.69
C VAL A 184 4.95 -12.88 7.09
N ARG A 185 5.86 -13.12 8.06
CA ARG A 185 5.53 -13.28 9.49
C ARG A 185 4.98 -11.98 10.08
N THR A 186 3.66 -11.85 9.95
CA THR A 186 2.86 -10.76 10.50
C THR A 186 1.65 -11.36 11.19
N ARG A 187 0.81 -10.52 11.82
CA ARG A 187 -0.47 -11.00 12.37
C ARG A 187 -1.36 -11.66 11.29
N MET A 188 -1.29 -11.20 10.04
CA MET A 188 -2.05 -11.77 8.93
C MET A 188 -1.41 -13.05 8.38
N GLY A 189 -0.10 -13.07 8.22
CA GLY A 189 0.60 -14.21 7.62
C GLY A 189 0.90 -15.36 8.58
N GLY A 190 0.76 -15.12 9.88
CA GLY A 190 1.02 -16.12 10.92
C GLY A 190 2.50 -16.40 11.17
N PRO A 191 2.81 -17.20 12.21
CA PRO A 191 4.19 -17.49 12.62
C PRO A 191 4.93 -18.43 11.66
N ALA A 192 4.21 -19.23 10.87
CA ALA A 192 4.79 -20.19 9.92
C ALA A 192 5.31 -19.54 8.63
N ALA A 193 5.01 -18.25 8.41
CA ALA A 193 5.48 -17.57 7.22
C ALA A 193 7.03 -17.49 7.17
N PRO A 194 7.65 -17.74 6.00
CA PRO A 194 9.11 -17.83 5.90
C PRO A 194 9.81 -16.46 5.99
N LEU A 195 9.17 -15.41 5.49
CA LEU A 195 9.82 -14.09 5.38
C LEU A 195 9.60 -13.24 6.64
N SER A 196 10.61 -12.44 7.01
CA SER A 196 10.48 -11.39 8.01
C SER A 196 9.73 -10.18 7.44
N PRO A 197 9.21 -9.27 8.30
CA PRO A 197 8.65 -7.99 7.84
C PRO A 197 9.63 -7.15 7.02
N GLU A 198 10.92 -7.18 7.35
CA GLU A 198 11.98 -6.47 6.65
C GLU A 198 12.19 -7.02 5.23
N GLU A 199 12.17 -8.35 5.08
CA GLU A 199 12.25 -8.99 3.77
C GLU A 199 11.04 -8.66 2.91
N GLY A 200 9.82 -8.73 3.48
CA GLY A 200 8.59 -8.33 2.77
C GLY A 200 8.56 -6.86 2.37
N ALA A 201 9.14 -5.99 3.18
CA ALA A 201 9.20 -4.56 2.90
C ALA A 201 10.07 -4.20 1.69
N ARG A 202 10.99 -5.06 1.25
CA ARG A 202 11.87 -4.79 0.09
C ARG A 202 11.09 -4.44 -1.16
N ALA A 203 10.01 -5.18 -1.45
CA ALA A 203 9.15 -4.92 -2.61
C ALA A 203 8.49 -3.53 -2.55
N LEU A 204 8.01 -3.15 -1.37
CA LEU A 204 7.37 -1.84 -1.15
C LEU A 204 8.38 -0.70 -1.34
N VAL A 205 9.54 -0.85 -0.73
CA VAL A 205 10.62 0.16 -0.79
C VAL A 205 11.17 0.28 -2.20
N TRP A 206 11.41 -0.84 -2.91
CA TRP A 206 11.83 -0.83 -4.30
C TRP A 206 10.86 -0.02 -5.17
N ALA A 207 9.56 -0.32 -5.10
CA ALA A 207 8.56 0.37 -5.91
C ALA A 207 8.41 1.85 -5.54
N ALA A 208 8.53 2.19 -4.24
CA ALA A 208 8.45 3.57 -3.75
C ALA A 208 9.67 4.43 -4.12
N THR A 209 10.79 3.81 -4.46
CA THR A 209 12.06 4.51 -4.77
C THR A 209 12.48 4.41 -6.23
N LEU A 210 11.61 3.92 -7.11
CA LEU A 210 11.89 3.81 -8.54
C LEU A 210 12.36 5.15 -9.12
N PRO A 211 13.38 5.15 -9.99
CA PRO A 211 13.83 6.36 -10.68
C PRO A 211 12.76 6.87 -11.67
N ALA A 212 12.97 8.07 -12.18
CA ALA A 212 12.20 8.56 -13.31
C ALA A 212 12.38 7.62 -14.51
N GLY A 213 11.27 7.32 -15.21
CA GLY A 213 11.26 6.35 -16.31
C GLY A 213 11.29 4.88 -15.89
N GLY A 214 11.17 4.59 -14.59
CA GLY A 214 11.01 3.23 -14.08
C GLY A 214 9.71 2.56 -14.55
N PRO A 215 9.51 1.27 -14.25
CA PRO A 215 8.30 0.55 -14.63
C PRO A 215 7.04 1.17 -14.00
N THR A 216 5.94 1.13 -14.77
CA THR A 216 4.60 1.54 -14.32
C THR A 216 3.55 0.58 -14.86
N GLY A 217 2.49 0.33 -14.11
CA GLY A 217 1.41 -0.58 -14.50
C GLY A 217 1.80 -2.05 -14.42
N GLY A 218 2.84 -2.40 -13.65
CA GLY A 218 3.31 -3.76 -13.45
C GLY A 218 2.88 -4.35 -12.10
N PHE A 219 3.00 -5.68 -12.00
CA PHE A 219 2.86 -6.45 -10.77
C PHE A 219 4.20 -7.14 -10.49
N PHE A 220 4.76 -6.90 -9.31
CA PHE A 220 6.13 -7.31 -9.00
C PHE A 220 6.24 -7.94 -7.62
N GLU A 221 7.28 -8.77 -7.44
CA GLU A 221 7.73 -9.21 -6.13
C GLU A 221 9.22 -8.88 -5.91
N GLY A 222 9.66 -8.91 -4.67
CA GLY A 222 11.04 -8.59 -4.32
C GLY A 222 11.45 -7.22 -4.85
N GLU A 223 12.59 -7.15 -5.51
CA GLU A 223 13.14 -5.92 -6.08
C GLU A 223 12.91 -5.84 -7.60
N GLY A 224 11.69 -6.14 -8.05
CA GLY A 224 11.27 -5.91 -9.42
C GLY A 224 11.13 -7.16 -10.28
N ARG A 225 11.02 -8.34 -9.69
CA ARG A 225 10.68 -9.55 -10.45
C ARG A 225 9.21 -9.51 -10.88
N PRO A 226 8.90 -9.52 -12.20
CA PRO A 226 7.53 -9.46 -12.67
C PRO A 226 6.73 -10.70 -12.26
N LEU A 227 5.47 -10.48 -11.92
CA LEU A 227 4.48 -11.51 -11.66
C LEU A 227 3.37 -11.47 -12.72
N PRO A 228 2.78 -12.62 -13.08
CA PRO A 228 1.58 -12.64 -13.92
C PRO A 228 0.39 -12.08 -13.15
N TRP A 229 -0.53 -11.45 -13.92
CA TRP A 229 -1.79 -10.91 -13.39
C TRP A 229 -2.80 -11.99 -13.02
#